data_285079507dcdb9fc0588a872a34a3505
#
_entry.id   285079507dcdb9fc0588a872a34a3505
#
_cell.length_a   1.000
_cell.length_b   1.000
_cell.length_c   1.000
_cell.angle_alpha   90.00
_cell.angle_beta   90.00
_cell.angle_gamma   90.00
#
_symmetry.space_group_name_H-M   'P 1'
#
loop_
_entity.id
_entity.type
_entity.pdbx_description
1 polymer ?
#
loop_
_entity_poly.entity_id
_entity_poly.type
_entity_poly.pdbx_seq_one_letter_code
_entity_poly.pdbx_strand_id
1 'polypeptide(L)'
;MNAILSVLKFCCKVLNFIRNLVMNFVFLLFVLALVFLVGLFGDGKKSQVLSGDQGALYLNLTGYLADNTEDMLSWEKEFQRLNNEKVSYKYSTFDVVQSILSAKDDERIRGLVLNLNDFEGGDLPSLEYVGKAIQSFKESEKPVIAYADNYTQAQYFLASFADDIYLNPIGQVGIQGLRQENLYFKSMLEKFEITPHIFRVGTYKSAVEPFLRDDMSPEAKANMQKWLGGMWQNYMQTLMVNRHITANDVLPNAQKYISDLKALKGDETAYVKKR
;
A
#
# COMPACT_ATOMS: atom_id res chain seq x y z
N MET A 1 46.51 -59.55 -32.16
CA MET A 1 45.09 -59.51 -31.76
C MET A 1 44.89 -59.02 -30.33
N ASN A 2 45.72 -59.45 -29.35
CA ASN A 2 45.56 -59.08 -27.93
C ASN A 2 45.87 -57.59 -27.62
N ALA A 3 46.81 -56.95 -28.34
CA ALA A 3 47.15 -55.54 -28.12
C ALA A 3 46.02 -54.59 -28.54
N ILE A 4 45.32 -54.87 -29.65
CA ILE A 4 44.20 -54.06 -30.11
C ILE A 4 43.02 -54.15 -29.15
N LEU A 5 42.71 -55.35 -28.62
CA LEU A 5 41.69 -55.57 -27.62
C LEU A 5 41.98 -54.85 -26.27
N SER A 6 43.28 -54.74 -25.87
CA SER A 6 43.71 -54.03 -24.70
C SER A 6 43.49 -52.51 -24.84
N VAL A 7 43.83 -51.93 -25.99
CA VAL A 7 43.63 -50.52 -26.32
C VAL A 7 42.13 -50.17 -26.35
N LEU A 8 41.31 -51.03 -26.99
CA LEU A 8 39.86 -50.87 -26.99
C LEU A 8 39.25 -50.88 -25.59
N LYS A 9 39.67 -51.81 -24.72
CA LYS A 9 39.23 -51.86 -23.33
C LYS A 9 39.64 -50.62 -22.53
N PHE A 10 40.84 -50.09 -22.77
CA PHE A 10 41.29 -48.86 -22.16
C PHE A 10 40.48 -47.67 -22.63
N CYS A 11 40.21 -47.50 -23.94
CA CYS A 11 39.36 -46.46 -24.46
C CYS A 11 37.93 -46.51 -23.88
N CYS A 12 37.34 -47.71 -23.77
CA CYS A 12 36.02 -47.87 -23.14
C CYS A 12 36.03 -47.48 -21.68
N LYS A 13 37.08 -47.77 -20.89
CA LYS A 13 37.21 -47.35 -19.51
C LYS A 13 37.29 -45.81 -19.39
N VAL A 14 38.08 -45.15 -20.24
CA VAL A 14 38.21 -43.69 -20.27
C VAL A 14 36.89 -43.03 -20.65
N LEU A 15 36.20 -43.56 -21.67
CA LEU A 15 34.86 -43.06 -22.05
C LEU A 15 33.82 -43.19 -20.94
N ASN A 16 33.82 -44.35 -20.26
CA ASN A 16 32.93 -44.57 -19.11
C ASN A 16 33.28 -43.63 -17.93
N PHE A 17 34.56 -43.38 -17.70
CA PHE A 17 34.98 -42.45 -16.67
C PHE A 17 34.51 -41.01 -16.98
N ILE A 18 34.71 -40.53 -18.21
CA ILE A 18 34.29 -39.23 -18.69
C ILE A 18 32.73 -39.12 -18.60
N ARG A 19 32.02 -40.16 -19.06
CA ARG A 19 30.57 -40.19 -18.97
C ARG A 19 30.10 -40.05 -17.51
N ASN A 20 30.68 -40.82 -16.61
CA ASN A 20 30.30 -40.78 -15.20
C ASN A 20 30.64 -39.44 -14.55
N LEU A 21 31.75 -38.82 -14.90
CA LEU A 21 32.13 -37.49 -14.42
C LEU A 21 31.10 -36.42 -14.88
N VAL A 22 30.74 -36.45 -16.18
CA VAL A 22 29.74 -35.53 -16.72
C VAL A 22 28.37 -35.75 -16.08
N MET A 23 27.95 -37.01 -15.95
CA MET A 23 26.66 -37.33 -15.33
C MET A 23 26.59 -36.91 -13.86
N ASN A 24 27.68 -37.13 -13.10
CA ASN A 24 27.73 -36.67 -11.70
C ASN A 24 27.73 -35.14 -11.59
N PHE A 25 28.40 -34.46 -12.48
CA PHE A 25 28.42 -32.99 -12.53
C PHE A 25 27.01 -32.44 -12.88
N VAL A 26 26.34 -32.99 -13.88
CA VAL A 26 24.96 -32.61 -14.24
C VAL A 26 23.99 -32.91 -13.09
N PHE A 27 24.16 -34.06 -12.42
CA PHE A 27 23.35 -34.38 -11.25
C PHE A 27 23.57 -33.41 -10.10
N LEU A 28 24.82 -33.01 -9.84
CA LEU A 28 25.15 -32.01 -8.84
C LEU A 28 24.49 -30.66 -9.15
N LEU A 29 24.59 -30.22 -10.43
CA LEU A 29 23.90 -28.99 -10.87
C LEU A 29 22.38 -29.09 -10.71
N PHE A 30 21.80 -30.25 -11.02
CA PHE A 30 20.38 -30.48 -10.81
C PHE A 30 19.98 -30.40 -9.34
N VAL A 31 20.75 -31.01 -8.45
CA VAL A 31 20.51 -30.93 -6.99
C VAL A 31 20.66 -29.49 -6.49
N LEU A 32 21.68 -28.76 -6.94
CA LEU A 32 21.85 -27.35 -6.59
C LEU A 32 20.68 -26.49 -7.10
N ALA A 33 20.22 -26.74 -8.33
CA ALA A 33 19.04 -26.06 -8.88
C ALA A 33 17.78 -26.37 -8.08
N LEU A 34 17.62 -27.62 -7.62
CA LEU A 34 16.49 -28.05 -6.81
C LEU A 34 16.53 -27.43 -5.40
N VAL A 35 17.70 -27.37 -4.77
CA VAL A 35 17.90 -26.67 -3.49
C VAL A 35 17.63 -25.18 -3.65
N PHE A 36 18.10 -24.56 -4.73
CA PHE A 36 17.82 -23.16 -5.05
C PHE A 36 16.33 -22.90 -5.26
N LEU A 37 15.64 -23.77 -6.02
CA LEU A 37 14.19 -23.72 -6.19
C LEU A 37 13.44 -23.87 -4.86
N VAL A 38 13.81 -24.85 -4.03
CA VAL A 38 13.21 -25.02 -2.69
C VAL A 38 13.50 -23.80 -1.81
N GLY A 39 14.69 -23.19 -1.91
CA GLY A 39 15.01 -21.93 -1.24
C GLY A 39 14.15 -20.76 -1.70
N LEU A 40 13.85 -20.67 -3.00
CA LEU A 40 12.96 -19.64 -3.57
C LEU A 40 11.48 -19.82 -3.17
N PHE A 41 11.02 -21.07 -3.02
CA PHE A 41 9.65 -21.36 -2.60
C PHE A 41 9.53 -21.59 -1.09
N GLY A 42 10.64 -21.68 -0.39
CA GLY A 42 10.73 -21.97 1.04
C GLY A 42 10.62 -20.75 1.96
N ASP A 43 10.24 -19.57 1.45
CA ASP A 43 9.82 -18.45 2.30
C ASP A 43 8.46 -18.77 2.96
N GLY A 44 8.45 -19.85 3.73
CA GLY A 44 7.44 -20.02 4.76
C GLY A 44 7.59 -18.83 5.69
N LYS A 45 6.55 -17.96 5.72
CA LYS A 45 6.36 -16.91 6.72
C LYS A 45 6.86 -17.45 8.06
N LYS A 46 8.05 -17.08 8.48
CA LYS A 46 8.47 -17.27 9.87
C LYS A 46 7.49 -16.45 10.67
N SER A 47 6.47 -17.10 11.21
CA SER A 47 5.73 -16.53 12.32
C SER A 47 6.78 -16.14 13.33
N GLN A 48 6.98 -14.84 13.55
CA GLN A 48 7.82 -14.36 14.65
C GLN A 48 7.16 -14.90 15.91
N VAL A 49 7.74 -15.97 16.44
CA VAL A 49 7.39 -16.45 17.76
C VAL A 49 7.77 -15.35 18.70
N LEU A 50 6.77 -14.74 19.34
CA LEU A 50 6.99 -13.74 20.37
C LEU A 50 7.88 -14.36 21.46
N SER A 51 9.12 -13.91 21.51
CA SER A 51 10.13 -14.37 22.48
C SER A 51 10.03 -13.58 23.78
N GLY A 52 8.84 -13.50 24.37
CA GLY A 52 8.64 -12.77 25.62
C GLY A 52 7.27 -13.11 26.22
N ASP A 53 7.16 -12.95 27.54
CA ASP A 53 5.92 -13.27 28.25
C ASP A 53 4.77 -12.31 27.90
N GLN A 54 5.06 -11.06 27.56
CA GLN A 54 4.05 -10.04 27.17
C GLN A 54 4.66 -8.97 26.26
N GLY A 55 3.87 -8.43 25.31
CA GLY A 55 4.30 -7.39 24.38
C GLY A 55 3.15 -6.68 23.68
N ALA A 56 3.46 -5.77 22.78
CA ALA A 56 2.47 -5.15 21.90
C ALA A 56 2.53 -5.77 20.51
N LEU A 57 1.38 -5.83 19.84
CA LEU A 57 1.36 -6.08 18.39
C LEU A 57 1.91 -4.83 17.70
N TYR A 58 3.06 -4.99 17.04
CA TYR A 58 3.68 -3.93 16.27
C TYR A 58 3.35 -4.10 14.79
N LEU A 59 2.50 -3.24 14.26
CA LEU A 59 2.16 -3.18 12.85
C LEU A 59 3.01 -2.11 12.18
N ASN A 60 4.04 -2.55 11.47
CA ASN A 60 4.85 -1.70 10.61
C ASN A 60 4.35 -1.82 9.17
N LEU A 61 3.45 -0.93 8.78
CA LEU A 61 2.87 -0.91 7.44
C LEU A 61 3.81 -0.14 6.52
N THR A 62 4.58 -0.87 5.70
CA THR A 62 5.50 -0.29 4.71
C THR A 62 4.96 -0.58 3.31
N GLY A 63 4.14 0.33 2.74
CA GLY A 63 3.50 0.15 1.45
C GLY A 63 2.00 0.36 1.49
N TYR A 64 1.27 -0.34 0.62
CA TYR A 64 -0.14 -0.09 0.32
C TYR A 64 -1.05 -1.23 0.78
N LEU A 65 -2.24 -0.90 1.35
CA LEU A 65 -3.29 -1.87 1.62
C LEU A 65 -4.07 -2.19 0.34
N ALA A 66 -4.19 -3.47 0.01
CA ALA A 66 -4.94 -3.94 -1.14
C ALA A 66 -5.68 -5.23 -0.83
N ASP A 67 -6.84 -5.44 -1.47
CA ASP A 67 -7.59 -6.68 -1.34
C ASP A 67 -6.88 -7.86 -2.02
N ASN A 68 -6.15 -7.59 -3.11
CA ASN A 68 -5.37 -8.57 -3.83
C ASN A 68 -3.87 -8.19 -3.81
N THR A 69 -3.04 -9.11 -3.32
CA THR A 69 -1.59 -8.94 -3.23
C THR A 69 -0.82 -9.65 -4.35
N GLU A 70 -1.52 -10.37 -5.24
CA GLU A 70 -0.91 -11.29 -6.22
C GLU A 70 -0.37 -10.63 -7.50
N ASP A 71 -0.35 -9.31 -7.62
CA ASP A 71 0.01 -8.61 -8.87
C ASP A 71 1.48 -8.75 -9.31
N MET A 72 2.36 -9.34 -8.49
CA MET A 72 3.75 -9.55 -8.88
C MET A 72 4.26 -10.92 -8.45
N LEU A 73 4.86 -11.63 -9.37
CA LEU A 73 5.55 -12.89 -9.09
C LEU A 73 6.74 -12.64 -8.14
N SER A 74 7.00 -13.57 -7.25
CA SER A 74 8.05 -13.43 -6.21
C SER A 74 9.43 -13.10 -6.80
N TRP A 75 9.75 -13.63 -7.99
CA TRP A 75 11.02 -13.34 -8.68
C TRP A 75 11.09 -11.90 -9.25
N GLU A 76 9.96 -11.31 -9.66
CA GLU A 76 9.91 -9.92 -10.13
C GLU A 76 10.20 -8.95 -9.00
N LYS A 77 9.64 -9.22 -7.80
CA LYS A 77 9.94 -8.45 -6.58
C LYS A 77 11.41 -8.50 -6.23
N GLU A 78 12.02 -9.68 -6.35
CA GLU A 78 13.44 -9.85 -6.06
C GLU A 78 14.33 -9.17 -7.11
N PHE A 79 13.92 -9.20 -8.37
CA PHE A 79 14.63 -8.51 -9.44
C PHE A 79 14.59 -6.98 -9.28
N GLN A 80 13.45 -6.42 -8.85
CA GLN A 80 13.34 -4.98 -8.53
C GLN A 80 14.22 -4.59 -7.34
N ARG A 81 14.30 -5.43 -6.30
CA ARG A 81 15.22 -5.23 -5.17
C ARG A 81 16.68 -5.19 -5.61
N LEU A 82 17.09 -6.10 -6.47
CA LEU A 82 18.45 -6.16 -7.00
C LEU A 82 18.82 -4.91 -7.82
N ASN A 83 17.83 -4.29 -8.46
CA ASN A 83 18.01 -3.05 -9.21
C ASN A 83 17.93 -1.77 -8.35
N ASN A 84 17.83 -1.88 -7.02
CA ASN A 84 17.60 -0.76 -6.10
C ASN A 84 16.33 0.04 -6.41
N GLU A 85 15.35 -0.56 -7.07
CA GLU A 85 14.03 0.05 -7.26
C GLU A 85 13.24 -0.07 -5.96
N LYS A 86 12.57 1.02 -5.56
CA LYS A 86 11.68 1.01 -4.39
C LYS A 86 10.47 0.14 -4.70
N VAL A 87 10.48 -1.09 -4.18
CA VAL A 87 9.32 -1.99 -4.31
C VAL A 87 8.27 -1.55 -3.30
N SER A 88 7.15 -1.04 -3.79
CA SER A 88 5.98 -0.80 -2.95
C SER A 88 5.35 -2.14 -2.58
N TYR A 89 5.35 -2.45 -1.28
CA TYR A 89 4.74 -3.68 -0.79
C TYR A 89 3.22 -3.52 -0.75
N LYS A 90 2.51 -4.55 -1.21
CA LYS A 90 1.06 -4.65 -1.02
C LYS A 90 0.78 -5.57 0.16
N TYR A 91 0.08 -5.04 1.15
CA TYR A 91 -0.42 -5.83 2.28
C TYR A 91 -1.86 -6.24 2.01
N SER A 92 -2.17 -7.49 2.23
CA SER A 92 -3.56 -7.95 2.23
C SER A 92 -4.31 -7.27 3.37
N THR A 93 -5.34 -6.51 3.02
CA THR A 93 -6.25 -5.87 4.00
C THR A 93 -6.80 -6.92 4.96
N PHE A 94 -7.15 -8.10 4.45
CA PHE A 94 -7.67 -9.20 5.25
C PHE A 94 -6.64 -9.73 6.26
N ASP A 95 -5.37 -9.92 5.84
CA ASP A 95 -4.31 -10.42 6.75
C ASP A 95 -4.03 -9.43 7.88
N VAL A 96 -4.05 -8.12 7.59
CA VAL A 96 -3.89 -7.07 8.61
C VAL A 96 -5.05 -7.10 9.60
N VAL A 97 -6.29 -7.17 9.11
CA VAL A 97 -7.48 -7.29 9.95
C VAL A 97 -7.44 -8.53 10.83
N GLN A 98 -7.11 -9.70 10.26
CA GLN A 98 -7.01 -10.94 11.02
C GLN A 98 -5.91 -10.89 12.10
N SER A 99 -4.79 -10.23 11.81
CA SER A 99 -3.71 -10.03 12.78
C SER A 99 -4.19 -9.21 13.98
N ILE A 100 -4.93 -8.12 13.73
CA ILE A 100 -5.49 -7.26 14.78
C ILE A 100 -6.53 -8.02 15.61
N LEU A 101 -7.47 -8.72 14.94
CA LEU A 101 -8.52 -9.47 15.63
C LEU A 101 -7.97 -10.63 16.47
N SER A 102 -6.95 -11.34 15.94
CA SER A 102 -6.29 -12.40 16.70
C SER A 102 -5.55 -11.86 17.93
N ALA A 103 -4.96 -10.67 17.83
CA ALA A 103 -4.29 -10.03 18.95
C ALA A 103 -5.24 -9.50 20.02
N LYS A 104 -6.52 -9.24 19.68
CA LYS A 104 -7.56 -8.84 20.63
C LYS A 104 -7.70 -9.86 21.75
N ASP A 105 -7.76 -11.14 21.41
CA ASP A 105 -8.05 -12.25 22.32
C ASP A 105 -6.76 -12.89 22.90
N ASP A 106 -5.56 -12.48 22.46
CA ASP A 106 -4.30 -12.98 22.95
C ASP A 106 -3.88 -12.25 24.24
N GLU A 107 -3.85 -12.97 25.37
CA GLU A 107 -3.44 -12.43 26.68
C GLU A 107 -1.97 -11.96 26.74
N ARG A 108 -1.12 -12.42 25.83
CA ARG A 108 0.26 -11.97 25.71
C ARG A 108 0.39 -10.59 25.08
N ILE A 109 -0.63 -10.17 24.33
CA ILE A 109 -0.67 -8.86 23.67
C ILE A 109 -1.30 -7.85 24.64
N ARG A 110 -0.55 -6.80 24.95
CA ARG A 110 -0.94 -5.73 25.88
C ARG A 110 -1.34 -4.42 25.21
N GLY A 111 -1.14 -4.31 23.91
CA GLY A 111 -1.49 -3.12 23.13
C GLY A 111 -1.20 -3.30 21.65
N LEU A 112 -1.56 -2.32 20.87
CA LEU A 112 -1.33 -2.23 19.42
C LEU A 112 -0.54 -0.96 19.10
N VAL A 113 0.54 -1.10 18.35
CA VAL A 113 1.35 0.02 17.88
C VAL A 113 1.32 0.05 16.35
N LEU A 114 0.84 1.14 15.78
CA LEU A 114 0.79 1.40 14.35
C LEU A 114 1.97 2.30 13.97
N ASN A 115 2.97 1.76 13.28
CA ASN A 115 3.97 2.57 12.60
C ASN A 115 3.50 2.88 11.18
N LEU A 116 3.25 4.15 10.90
CA LEU A 116 2.69 4.62 9.63
C LEU A 116 3.68 5.44 8.80
N ASN A 117 4.98 5.49 9.18
CA ASN A 117 5.97 6.29 8.47
C ASN A 117 6.05 5.97 6.97
N ASP A 118 6.14 4.69 6.63
CA ASP A 118 6.28 4.22 5.25
C ASP A 118 4.96 3.70 4.67
N PHE A 119 3.84 3.97 5.34
CA PHE A 119 2.53 3.57 4.89
C PHE A 119 2.07 4.44 3.71
N GLU A 120 1.89 3.84 2.55
CA GLU A 120 1.49 4.54 1.32
C GLU A 120 -0.02 4.74 1.22
N GLY A 121 -0.79 4.10 2.07
CA GLY A 121 -2.25 4.23 2.12
C GLY A 121 -2.99 2.97 1.68
N GLY A 122 -4.21 3.17 1.23
CA GLY A 122 -5.14 2.16 0.74
C GLY A 122 -6.38 2.84 0.21
N ASP A 123 -7.26 2.09 -0.43
CA ASP A 123 -8.58 2.61 -0.73
C ASP A 123 -9.41 2.84 0.56
N LEU A 124 -10.40 3.71 0.50
CA LEU A 124 -11.16 4.08 1.68
C LEU A 124 -11.88 2.89 2.33
N PRO A 125 -12.49 1.95 1.59
CA PRO A 125 -13.05 0.72 2.17
C PRO A 125 -12.04 -0.13 2.94
N SER A 126 -10.84 -0.34 2.41
CA SER A 126 -9.76 -1.09 3.08
C SER A 126 -9.32 -0.39 4.37
N LEU A 127 -9.15 0.93 4.32
CA LEU A 127 -8.80 1.74 5.50
C LEU A 127 -9.90 1.66 6.58
N GLU A 128 -11.17 1.71 6.19
CA GLU A 128 -12.29 1.57 7.11
C GLU A 128 -12.36 0.16 7.72
N TYR A 129 -12.09 -0.86 6.93
CA TYR A 129 -12.13 -2.23 7.40
C TYR A 129 -11.05 -2.49 8.46
N VAL A 130 -9.82 -1.99 8.23
CA VAL A 130 -8.75 -2.02 9.24
C VAL A 130 -9.12 -1.15 10.44
N GLY A 131 -9.69 0.04 10.23
CA GLY A 131 -10.16 0.92 11.29
C GLY A 131 -11.20 0.26 12.20
N LYS A 132 -12.16 -0.48 11.65
CA LYS A 132 -13.14 -1.25 12.42
C LYS A 132 -12.50 -2.38 13.21
N ALA A 133 -11.48 -3.04 12.67
CA ALA A 133 -10.72 -4.04 13.41
C ALA A 133 -9.98 -3.41 14.61
N ILE A 134 -9.42 -2.21 14.44
CA ILE A 134 -8.81 -1.44 15.53
C ILE A 134 -9.86 -1.07 16.58
N GLN A 135 -11.04 -0.61 16.19
CA GLN A 135 -12.12 -0.33 17.12
C GLN A 135 -12.51 -1.57 17.92
N SER A 136 -12.64 -2.72 17.25
CA SER A 136 -12.91 -3.99 17.93
C SER A 136 -11.77 -4.39 18.88
N PHE A 137 -10.51 -4.17 18.50
CA PHE A 137 -9.36 -4.40 19.40
C PHE A 137 -9.46 -3.57 20.67
N LYS A 138 -9.89 -2.30 20.58
CA LYS A 138 -10.06 -1.40 21.73
C LYS A 138 -11.13 -1.88 22.73
N GLU A 139 -12.09 -2.70 22.30
CA GLU A 139 -13.07 -3.33 23.21
C GLU A 139 -12.40 -4.25 24.26
N SER A 140 -11.16 -4.70 24.02
CA SER A 140 -10.34 -5.45 24.99
C SER A 140 -9.63 -4.56 26.02
N GLU A 141 -9.89 -3.24 26.01
CA GLU A 141 -9.27 -2.22 26.89
C GLU A 141 -7.73 -2.13 26.75
N LYS A 142 -7.17 -2.67 25.66
CA LYS A 142 -5.76 -2.60 25.34
C LYS A 142 -5.48 -1.32 24.56
N PRO A 143 -4.44 -0.52 24.92
CA PRO A 143 -4.17 0.75 24.26
C PRO A 143 -3.73 0.56 22.81
N VAL A 144 -4.14 1.50 21.97
CA VAL A 144 -3.73 1.61 20.57
C VAL A 144 -2.98 2.92 20.35
N ILE A 145 -1.75 2.81 19.90
CA ILE A 145 -0.86 3.95 19.64
C ILE A 145 -0.52 4.00 18.15
N ALA A 146 -0.65 5.18 17.54
CA ALA A 146 -0.18 5.44 16.18
C ALA A 146 0.95 6.48 16.21
N TYR A 147 1.97 6.28 15.37
CA TYR A 147 3.00 7.28 15.19
C TYR A 147 3.49 7.38 13.75
N ALA A 148 3.86 8.59 13.36
CA ALA A 148 4.56 8.89 12.12
C ALA A 148 5.31 10.23 12.24
N ASP A 149 6.33 10.41 11.41
CA ASP A 149 7.03 11.69 11.28
C ASP A 149 6.18 12.73 10.56
N ASN A 150 5.38 12.30 9.59
CA ASN A 150 4.36 13.07 8.89
C ASN A 150 3.15 12.19 8.64
N TYR A 151 1.97 12.78 8.59
CA TYR A 151 0.76 12.06 8.22
C TYR A 151 0.22 12.57 6.88
N THR A 152 0.14 11.71 5.89
CA THR A 152 -0.72 11.90 4.74
C THR A 152 -2.19 11.76 5.14
N GLN A 153 -3.10 12.15 4.26
CA GLN A 153 -4.54 12.03 4.50
C GLN A 153 -4.97 10.58 4.81
N ALA A 154 -4.43 9.59 4.09
CA ALA A 154 -4.71 8.17 4.32
C ALA A 154 -4.11 7.65 5.64
N GLN A 155 -2.87 8.04 5.95
CA GLN A 155 -2.21 7.69 7.21
C GLN A 155 -2.97 8.25 8.42
N TYR A 156 -3.36 9.54 8.35
CA TYR A 156 -4.11 10.18 9.44
C TYR A 156 -5.51 9.58 9.62
N PHE A 157 -6.16 9.18 8.52
CA PHE A 157 -7.42 8.45 8.59
C PHE A 157 -7.29 7.18 9.44
N LEU A 158 -6.28 6.35 9.15
CA LEU A 158 -6.04 5.13 9.91
C LEU A 158 -5.61 5.43 11.35
N ALA A 159 -4.72 6.41 11.55
CA ALA A 159 -4.29 6.84 12.87
C ALA A 159 -5.44 7.35 13.73
N SER A 160 -6.49 7.92 13.12
CA SER A 160 -7.64 8.47 13.86
C SER A 160 -8.36 7.44 14.73
N PHE A 161 -8.23 6.16 14.43
CA PHE A 161 -8.81 5.07 15.23
C PHE A 161 -7.99 4.72 16.49
N ALA A 162 -6.73 5.20 16.58
CA ALA A 162 -5.90 4.99 17.76
C ALA A 162 -6.36 5.84 18.96
N ASP A 163 -5.98 5.43 20.17
CA ASP A 163 -6.20 6.22 21.38
C ASP A 163 -5.27 7.43 21.37
N ASP A 164 -3.97 7.19 21.17
CA ASP A 164 -2.94 8.21 21.11
C ASP A 164 -2.29 8.27 19.73
N ILE A 165 -2.14 9.50 19.21
CA ILE A 165 -1.44 9.77 17.95
C ILE A 165 -0.20 10.61 18.25
N TYR A 166 0.96 10.07 17.90
CA TYR A 166 2.23 10.76 18.01
C TYR A 166 2.68 11.28 16.65
N LEU A 167 3.00 12.56 16.60
CA LEU A 167 3.55 13.25 15.44
C LEU A 167 4.90 13.83 15.82
N ASN A 168 5.89 13.73 14.93
CA ASN A 168 7.17 14.41 15.10
C ASN A 168 6.94 15.92 15.29
N PRO A 169 7.63 16.59 16.23
CA PRO A 169 7.46 18.04 16.49
C PRO A 169 7.62 18.94 15.27
N ILE A 170 8.38 18.54 14.27
CA ILE A 170 8.55 19.26 12.99
C ILE A 170 7.70 18.69 11.86
N GLY A 171 6.90 17.67 12.15
CA GLY A 171 6.02 17.02 11.18
C GLY A 171 4.71 17.76 10.97
N GLN A 172 3.96 17.32 9.98
CA GLN A 172 2.68 17.90 9.61
C GLN A 172 1.63 16.84 9.28
N VAL A 173 0.36 17.21 9.36
CA VAL A 173 -0.77 16.43 8.87
C VAL A 173 -1.29 17.06 7.58
N GLY A 174 -1.13 16.36 6.46
CA GLY A 174 -1.47 16.84 5.12
C GLY A 174 -2.87 16.41 4.69
N ILE A 175 -3.92 17.12 5.12
CA ILE A 175 -5.29 16.89 4.67
C ILE A 175 -5.62 17.91 3.58
N GLN A 176 -5.85 17.45 2.35
CA GLN A 176 -6.06 18.31 1.17
C GLN A 176 -7.45 18.17 0.53
N GLY A 177 -8.23 17.16 0.95
CA GLY A 177 -9.50 16.81 0.31
C GLY A 177 -9.32 15.83 -0.84
N LEU A 178 -10.41 15.63 -1.61
CA LEU A 178 -10.41 14.75 -2.78
C LEU A 178 -10.53 15.59 -4.05
N ARG A 179 -9.74 15.25 -5.06
CA ARG A 179 -9.77 15.88 -6.37
C ARG A 179 -9.72 14.86 -7.48
N GLN A 180 -10.34 15.19 -8.60
CA GLN A 180 -10.25 14.43 -9.84
C GLN A 180 -9.91 15.40 -10.96
N GLU A 181 -8.89 15.10 -11.72
CA GLU A 181 -8.45 15.87 -12.86
C GLU A 181 -8.46 14.98 -14.10
N ASN A 182 -9.02 15.49 -15.20
CA ASN A 182 -9.04 14.80 -16.47
C ASN A 182 -8.39 15.69 -17.53
N LEU A 183 -7.60 15.09 -18.42
CA LEU A 183 -7.08 15.76 -19.59
C LEU A 183 -8.10 15.75 -20.71
N TYR A 184 -8.22 16.85 -21.45
CA TYR A 184 -9.11 17.00 -22.59
C TYR A 184 -8.29 17.36 -23.82
N PHE A 185 -8.58 16.72 -24.93
CA PHE A 185 -7.71 16.74 -26.12
C PHE A 185 -8.42 17.29 -27.36
N LYS A 186 -9.69 17.73 -27.28
CA LYS A 186 -10.46 18.20 -28.45
C LYS A 186 -9.71 19.26 -29.26
N SER A 187 -9.36 20.39 -28.64
CA SER A 187 -8.63 21.47 -29.30
C SER A 187 -7.29 21.05 -29.89
N MET A 188 -6.59 20.12 -29.20
CA MET A 188 -5.36 19.54 -29.72
C MET A 188 -5.60 18.70 -30.96
N LEU A 189 -6.61 17.83 -30.95
CA LEU A 189 -6.95 16.98 -32.09
C LEU A 189 -7.38 17.81 -33.30
N GLU A 190 -8.22 18.86 -33.08
CA GLU A 190 -8.62 19.81 -34.13
C GLU A 190 -7.41 20.49 -34.78
N LYS A 191 -6.43 20.92 -33.96
CA LYS A 191 -5.21 21.57 -34.48
C LYS A 191 -4.36 20.64 -35.35
N PHE A 192 -4.40 19.34 -35.10
CA PHE A 192 -3.70 18.32 -35.89
C PHE A 192 -4.60 17.71 -36.99
N GLU A 193 -5.79 18.25 -37.22
CA GLU A 193 -6.77 17.75 -38.20
C GLU A 193 -7.19 16.28 -37.97
N ILE A 194 -7.14 15.82 -36.71
CA ILE A 194 -7.53 14.48 -36.31
C ILE A 194 -8.99 14.48 -35.89
N THR A 195 -9.84 13.75 -36.62
CA THR A 195 -11.28 13.62 -36.32
C THR A 195 -11.56 12.29 -35.62
N PRO A 196 -11.86 12.27 -34.30
CA PRO A 196 -12.24 11.05 -33.60
C PRO A 196 -13.67 10.62 -34.02
N HIS A 197 -13.82 9.37 -34.44
CA HIS A 197 -15.13 8.77 -34.71
C HIS A 197 -15.59 7.97 -33.50
N ILE A 198 -16.48 8.54 -32.68
CA ILE A 198 -16.90 7.98 -31.39
C ILE A 198 -18.40 7.67 -31.43
N PHE A 199 -18.73 6.43 -31.09
CA PHE A 199 -20.11 5.97 -30.94
C PHE A 199 -20.40 5.79 -29.44
N ARG A 200 -21.31 6.59 -28.88
CA ARG A 200 -21.75 6.46 -27.49
C ARG A 200 -23.27 6.46 -27.41
N VAL A 201 -23.81 5.71 -26.46
CA VAL A 201 -25.21 5.74 -26.09
C VAL A 201 -25.33 5.99 -24.58
N GLY A 202 -26.07 7.01 -24.20
CA GLY A 202 -26.32 7.40 -22.82
C GLY A 202 -25.60 8.69 -22.39
N THR A 203 -26.32 9.54 -21.66
CA THR A 203 -25.94 10.90 -21.27
C THR A 203 -24.76 10.91 -20.27
N TYR A 204 -24.70 9.90 -19.39
CA TYR A 204 -23.69 9.81 -18.34
C TYR A 204 -22.41 9.04 -18.73
N LYS A 205 -22.28 8.65 -20.01
CA LYS A 205 -21.06 7.97 -20.49
C LYS A 205 -19.99 9.01 -20.83
N SER A 206 -19.27 9.49 -19.82
CA SER A 206 -18.26 10.55 -19.95
C SER A 206 -16.87 10.09 -20.38
N ALA A 207 -16.62 8.77 -20.49
CA ALA A 207 -15.30 8.22 -20.82
C ALA A 207 -14.72 8.74 -22.15
N VAL A 208 -15.57 9.17 -23.09
CA VAL A 208 -15.16 9.68 -24.40
C VAL A 208 -15.11 11.21 -24.46
N GLU A 209 -15.55 11.91 -23.43
CA GLU A 209 -15.54 13.38 -23.37
C GLU A 209 -14.14 14.00 -23.59
N PRO A 210 -13.04 13.37 -23.12
CA PRO A 210 -11.70 13.88 -23.38
C PRO A 210 -11.37 14.11 -24.87
N PHE A 211 -12.01 13.40 -25.77
CA PHE A 211 -11.80 13.53 -27.21
C PHE A 211 -12.83 14.45 -27.92
N LEU A 212 -13.94 14.77 -27.23
CA LEU A 212 -15.06 15.53 -27.80
C LEU A 212 -15.20 16.94 -27.24
N ARG A 213 -14.53 17.25 -26.15
CA ARG A 213 -14.64 18.51 -25.38
C ARG A 213 -13.29 18.94 -24.88
N ASP A 214 -13.23 20.20 -24.42
CA ASP A 214 -12.05 20.74 -23.70
C ASP A 214 -12.30 20.88 -22.20
N ASP A 215 -13.48 20.47 -21.71
CA ASP A 215 -13.90 20.53 -20.31
C ASP A 215 -14.82 19.35 -19.96
N MET A 216 -15.12 19.19 -18.69
CA MET A 216 -16.09 18.21 -18.19
C MET A 216 -17.51 18.69 -18.43
N SER A 217 -18.37 17.81 -18.94
CA SER A 217 -19.81 18.14 -19.10
C SER A 217 -20.48 18.39 -17.74
N PRO A 218 -21.58 19.18 -17.71
CA PRO A 218 -22.35 19.40 -16.49
C PRO A 218 -22.79 18.10 -15.82
N GLU A 219 -23.23 17.12 -16.62
CA GLU A 219 -23.68 15.80 -16.16
C GLU A 219 -22.53 14.98 -15.54
N ALA A 220 -21.38 14.94 -16.22
CA ALA A 220 -20.18 14.28 -15.71
C ALA A 220 -19.70 14.95 -14.42
N LYS A 221 -19.72 16.29 -14.38
CA LYS A 221 -19.34 17.07 -13.19
C LYS A 221 -20.29 16.79 -12.01
N ALA A 222 -21.60 16.76 -12.26
CA ALA A 222 -22.58 16.45 -11.22
C ALA A 222 -22.39 15.02 -10.66
N ASN A 223 -22.16 14.05 -11.55
CA ASN A 223 -21.87 12.67 -11.14
C ASN A 223 -20.58 12.57 -10.31
N MET A 224 -19.51 13.24 -10.77
CA MET A 224 -18.24 13.27 -10.06
C MET A 224 -18.35 13.94 -8.68
N GLN A 225 -19.05 15.06 -8.59
CA GLN A 225 -19.32 15.77 -7.32
C GLN A 225 -20.09 14.90 -6.33
N LYS A 226 -21.08 14.13 -6.81
CA LYS A 226 -21.84 13.21 -5.97
C LYS A 226 -20.94 12.10 -5.42
N TRP A 227 -20.12 11.52 -6.27
CA TRP A 227 -19.22 10.43 -5.90
C TRP A 227 -18.09 10.89 -4.94
N LEU A 228 -17.32 11.91 -5.34
CA LEU A 228 -16.24 12.46 -4.50
C LEU A 228 -16.79 13.07 -3.20
N GLY A 229 -17.94 13.74 -3.29
CA GLY A 229 -18.60 14.33 -2.13
C GLY A 229 -19.01 13.28 -1.11
N GLY A 230 -19.54 12.14 -1.56
CA GLY A 230 -19.89 11.02 -0.67
C GLY A 230 -18.67 10.42 0.02
N MET A 231 -17.58 10.19 -0.72
CA MET A 231 -16.32 9.69 -0.16
C MET A 231 -15.72 10.68 0.84
N TRP A 232 -15.72 11.98 0.49
CA TRP A 232 -15.21 13.02 1.37
C TRP A 232 -16.04 13.16 2.65
N GLN A 233 -17.35 13.10 2.54
CA GLN A 233 -18.25 13.15 3.68
C GLN A 233 -18.00 11.98 4.64
N ASN A 234 -17.81 10.77 4.11
CA ASN A 234 -17.48 9.60 4.91
C ASN A 234 -16.14 9.77 5.64
N TYR A 235 -15.10 10.20 4.92
CA TYR A 235 -13.79 10.52 5.50
C TYR A 235 -13.92 11.52 6.66
N MET A 236 -14.59 12.64 6.42
CA MET A 236 -14.78 13.69 7.40
C MET A 236 -15.54 13.21 8.62
N GLN A 237 -16.64 12.49 8.42
CA GLN A 237 -17.47 11.97 9.50
C GLN A 237 -16.68 11.00 10.39
N THR A 238 -15.89 10.13 9.80
CA THR A 238 -15.03 9.19 10.54
C THR A 238 -14.04 9.95 11.43
N LEU A 239 -13.34 10.96 10.89
CA LEU A 239 -12.41 11.76 11.70
C LEU A 239 -13.11 12.53 12.83
N MET A 240 -14.24 13.17 12.52
CA MET A 240 -14.99 13.93 13.51
C MET A 240 -15.45 13.04 14.68
N VAL A 241 -15.92 11.83 14.39
CA VAL A 241 -16.36 10.88 15.42
C VAL A 241 -15.17 10.35 16.22
N ASN A 242 -14.12 9.90 15.55
CA ASN A 242 -12.97 9.27 16.21
C ASN A 242 -12.17 10.24 17.08
N ARG A 243 -12.06 11.52 16.67
CA ARG A 243 -11.23 12.52 17.33
C ARG A 243 -12.01 13.59 18.10
N HIS A 244 -13.34 13.52 18.07
CA HIS A 244 -14.23 14.51 18.73
C HIS A 244 -13.97 15.94 18.28
N ILE A 245 -13.72 16.13 16.98
CA ILE A 245 -13.41 17.41 16.35
C ILE A 245 -14.51 17.82 15.35
N THR A 246 -14.50 19.09 14.93
CA THR A 246 -15.47 19.60 13.95
C THR A 246 -14.90 19.52 12.52
N ALA A 247 -15.78 19.65 11.53
CA ALA A 247 -15.38 19.70 10.12
C ALA A 247 -14.36 20.81 9.82
N ASN A 248 -14.51 21.97 10.48
CA ASN A 248 -13.57 23.09 10.36
C ASN A 248 -12.19 22.80 10.98
N ASP A 249 -12.12 21.85 11.92
CA ASP A 249 -10.85 21.42 12.50
C ASP A 249 -10.12 20.47 11.57
N VAL A 250 -10.84 19.65 10.80
CA VAL A 250 -10.24 18.73 9.81
C VAL A 250 -9.71 19.53 8.60
N LEU A 251 -10.59 20.30 7.96
CA LEU A 251 -10.21 21.14 6.82
C LEU A 251 -10.90 22.51 6.94
N PRO A 252 -10.18 23.56 7.36
CA PRO A 252 -10.75 24.87 7.53
C PRO A 252 -11.13 25.47 6.18
N ASN A 253 -12.21 26.25 6.16
CA ASN A 253 -12.52 27.10 5.03
C ASN A 253 -11.34 28.04 4.78
N ALA A 254 -10.92 28.20 3.53
CA ALA A 254 -9.75 29.02 3.15
C ALA A 254 -9.83 30.47 3.68
N GLN A 255 -11.01 31.08 3.67
CA GLN A 255 -11.19 32.45 4.21
C GLN A 255 -10.99 32.48 5.73
N LYS A 256 -11.52 31.49 6.45
CA LYS A 256 -11.32 31.36 7.89
C LYS A 256 -9.84 31.11 8.20
N TYR A 257 -9.17 30.20 7.50
CA TYR A 257 -7.75 29.94 7.65
C TYR A 257 -6.92 31.20 7.48
N ILE A 258 -7.14 31.96 6.40
CA ILE A 258 -6.42 33.22 6.14
C ILE A 258 -6.70 34.27 7.22
N SER A 259 -7.96 34.38 7.69
CA SER A 259 -8.31 35.32 8.75
C SER A 259 -7.63 35.01 10.09
N ASP A 260 -7.65 33.72 10.46
CA ASP A 260 -7.05 33.24 11.70
C ASP A 260 -5.52 33.36 11.66
N LEU A 261 -4.90 33.04 10.52
CA LEU A 261 -3.46 33.20 10.31
C LEU A 261 -3.02 34.69 10.35
N LYS A 262 -3.81 35.59 9.77
CA LYS A 262 -3.58 37.03 9.87
C LYS A 262 -3.67 37.52 11.31
N ALA A 263 -4.63 37.02 12.08
CA ALA A 263 -4.76 37.36 13.50
C ALA A 263 -3.54 36.91 14.33
N LEU A 264 -2.90 35.84 13.92
CA LEU A 264 -1.66 35.30 14.50
C LEU A 264 -0.39 35.84 13.84
N LYS A 265 -0.50 36.88 13.04
CA LYS A 265 0.64 37.53 12.34
C LYS A 265 1.45 36.57 11.44
N GLY A 266 0.78 35.54 10.90
CA GLY A 266 1.41 34.55 10.03
C GLY A 266 2.10 33.39 10.78
N ASP A 267 1.95 33.29 12.08
CA ASP A 267 2.52 32.17 12.87
C ASP A 267 1.68 30.93 12.74
N GLU A 268 2.12 30.04 11.83
CA GLU A 268 1.47 28.74 11.57
C GLU A 268 1.58 27.80 12.78
N THR A 269 2.68 27.87 13.52
CA THR A 269 2.87 27.04 14.72
C THR A 269 1.85 27.39 15.81
N ALA A 270 1.64 28.70 16.04
CA ALA A 270 0.61 29.17 16.95
C ALA A 270 -0.80 28.81 16.48
N TYR A 271 -1.04 28.81 15.15
CA TYR A 271 -2.30 28.39 14.55
C TYR A 271 -2.59 26.92 14.84
N VAL A 272 -1.62 26.03 14.60
CA VAL A 272 -1.76 24.58 14.84
C VAL A 272 -1.95 24.27 16.32
N LYS A 273 -1.21 24.94 17.22
CA LYS A 273 -1.35 24.75 18.68
C LYS A 273 -2.70 25.20 19.24
N LYS A 274 -3.38 26.11 18.54
CA LYS A 274 -4.69 26.62 18.96
C LYS A 274 -5.85 25.69 18.56
N ARG A 275 -5.61 24.76 17.66
CA ARG A 275 -6.59 23.80 17.13
C ARG A 275 -6.49 22.46 17.81
#